data_a04d9fa40ac50e1a93d32f61e446ea2a
#
_entry.id   a04d9fa40ac50e1a93d32f61e446ea2a
#
_cell.length_a   1.000
_cell.length_b   1.000
_cell.length_c   1.000
_cell.angle_alpha   90.00
_cell.angle_beta   90.00
_cell.angle_gamma   90.00
#
_symmetry.space_group_name_H-M   'P 1'
#
loop_
_entity.id
_entity.type
_entity.pdbx_description
1 polymer ?
#
loop_
_entity_poly.entity_id
_entity_poly.type
_entity_poly.pdbx_seq_one_letter_code
_entity_poly.pdbx_strand_id
1 'polypeptide(L)'
;MKKNLFVVASPLQIINANEAINYFSLINNVFVVIYNSNDIHNIQIDNILKNIKTDEVIKIKPSRNGKFFEYVKIIRYLKKYLYNYLFIGDMGSINRVIIPNLKKDKVFLIDDGIGTIDYYNNFLKNSNINKYKFSILRFLLLGFKINIKDSINLFTYFDFNKNNNIEIVKNNLTCLKNRLNSSSNNFYDDDIFFLGQPFDACKKLEEYKDDLHRLYKNKNKKIIYIPHRYEPKEQTELIKNLEYVEFLKLNEPVEMFFINNNIYPKYVVSHITTALITLKMIYNSSKIEYIKLEKNIVNQEIYNHILNTYEYYEKISLEQCFLDKI
;
A
#
# COMPACT_ATOMS: atom_id res chain seq x y z
N MET A 1 17.08 1.86 26.94
CA MET A 1 16.28 0.81 26.27
C MET A 1 16.34 1.04 24.76
N LYS A 2 16.49 0.00 23.92
CA LYS A 2 16.42 0.15 22.46
C LYS A 2 15.00 0.49 22.03
N LYS A 3 14.85 1.28 20.95
CA LYS A 3 13.57 1.64 20.33
C LYS A 3 13.29 0.76 19.11
N ASN A 4 12.06 0.80 18.59
CA ASN A 4 11.72 0.31 17.26
C ASN A 4 11.35 1.51 16.41
N LEU A 5 11.85 1.59 15.19
CA LEU A 5 11.62 2.71 14.30
C LEU A 5 10.82 2.28 13.07
N PHE A 6 9.74 2.98 12.82
CA PHE A 6 8.91 2.83 11.63
C PHE A 6 9.02 4.08 10.76
N VAL A 7 9.45 3.94 9.51
CA VAL A 7 9.50 5.02 8.53
C VAL A 7 8.48 4.74 7.44
N VAL A 8 7.37 5.47 7.47
CA VAL A 8 6.16 5.19 6.69
C VAL A 8 5.66 6.43 5.97
N ALA A 9 5.04 6.24 4.81
CA ALA A 9 4.56 7.31 3.94
C ALA A 9 3.15 7.04 3.36
N SER A 10 2.51 5.91 3.70
CA SER A 10 1.17 5.60 3.20
C SER A 10 0.28 4.97 4.27
N PRO A 11 -1.06 5.07 4.13
CA PRO A 11 -2.00 4.42 5.04
C PRO A 11 -1.78 2.90 5.15
N LEU A 12 -1.51 2.23 4.03
CA LEU A 12 -1.25 0.78 4.00
C LEU A 12 0.02 0.42 4.77
N GLN A 13 1.09 1.20 4.64
CA GLN A 13 2.32 0.99 5.41
C GLN A 13 2.08 1.11 6.92
N ILE A 14 1.17 2.01 7.35
CA ILE A 14 0.83 2.16 8.76
C ILE A 14 -0.01 0.98 9.26
N ILE A 15 -0.94 0.46 8.45
CA ILE A 15 -1.66 -0.78 8.76
C ILE A 15 -0.66 -1.92 8.96
N ASN A 16 0.28 -2.09 8.02
CA ASN A 16 1.30 -3.13 8.10
C ASN A 16 2.27 -2.92 9.28
N ALA A 17 2.57 -1.67 9.64
CA ALA A 17 3.34 -1.36 10.84
C ALA A 17 2.61 -1.82 12.13
N ASN A 18 1.28 -1.63 12.21
CA ASN A 18 0.48 -2.12 13.32
C ASN A 18 0.46 -3.65 13.40
N GLU A 19 0.36 -4.34 12.27
CA GLU A 19 0.50 -5.80 12.21
C GLU A 19 1.88 -6.25 12.72
N ALA A 20 2.96 -5.55 12.32
CA ALA A 20 4.32 -5.84 12.78
C ALA A 20 4.49 -5.60 14.29
N ILE A 21 3.93 -4.51 14.84
CA ILE A 21 3.95 -4.22 16.29
C ILE A 21 3.35 -5.39 17.07
N ASN A 22 2.22 -5.89 16.63
CA ASN A 22 1.54 -7.00 17.32
C ASN A 22 2.26 -8.32 17.10
N TYR A 23 2.69 -8.63 15.87
CA TYR A 23 3.39 -9.88 15.55
C TYR A 23 4.68 -10.04 16.37
N PHE A 24 5.51 -8.98 16.45
CA PHE A 24 6.77 -8.98 17.17
C PHE A 24 6.64 -8.55 18.65
N SER A 25 5.42 -8.26 19.13
CA SER A 25 5.14 -7.77 20.50
C SER A 25 6.00 -6.56 20.88
N LEU A 26 6.04 -5.55 19.99
CA LEU A 26 6.96 -4.43 20.11
C LEU A 26 6.47 -3.38 21.11
N ILE A 27 7.41 -2.84 21.89
CA ILE A 27 7.25 -1.70 22.78
C ILE A 27 8.30 -0.63 22.43
N ASN A 28 8.13 0.61 22.83
CA ASN A 28 8.98 1.76 22.51
C ASN A 28 9.03 2.05 20.98
N ASN A 29 7.86 2.26 20.41
CA ASN A 29 7.67 2.44 18.97
C ASN A 29 7.73 3.90 18.57
N VAL A 30 8.66 4.26 17.70
CA VAL A 30 8.85 5.60 17.12
C VAL A 30 8.43 5.57 15.66
N PHE A 31 7.60 6.52 15.26
CA PHE A 31 7.16 6.66 13.88
C PHE A 31 7.75 7.93 13.25
N VAL A 32 8.36 7.79 12.08
CA VAL A 32 8.65 8.87 11.15
C VAL A 32 7.65 8.77 10.00
N VAL A 33 6.75 9.73 9.95
CA VAL A 33 5.64 9.76 8.99
C VAL A 33 5.90 10.81 7.93
N ILE A 34 5.97 10.39 6.67
CA ILE A 34 6.30 11.26 5.54
C ILE A 34 5.02 11.62 4.81
N TYR A 35 4.51 12.83 5.03
CA TYR A 35 3.34 13.34 4.31
C TYR A 35 3.65 13.74 2.88
N ASN A 36 2.63 13.72 2.05
CA ASN A 36 2.67 14.25 0.69
C ASN A 36 1.72 15.46 0.53
N SER A 37 1.49 15.92 -0.71
CA SER A 37 0.62 17.06 -1.01
C SER A 37 -0.87 16.71 -1.07
N ASN A 38 -1.26 15.45 -0.92
CA ASN A 38 -2.66 15.02 -0.96
C ASN A 38 -3.24 15.00 0.46
N ASP A 39 -4.20 15.88 0.73
CA ASP A 39 -4.79 16.03 2.05
C ASP A 39 -5.58 14.78 2.49
N ILE A 40 -6.30 14.13 1.58
CA ILE A 40 -7.06 12.89 1.89
C ILE A 40 -6.10 11.80 2.34
N HIS A 41 -4.99 11.66 1.64
CA HIS A 41 -3.94 10.70 2.01
C HIS A 41 -3.40 10.96 3.42
N ASN A 42 -3.12 12.23 3.75
CA ASN A 42 -2.60 12.60 5.06
C ASN A 42 -3.64 12.42 6.17
N ILE A 43 -4.92 12.71 5.89
CA ILE A 43 -6.03 12.46 6.82
C ILE A 43 -6.18 10.96 7.11
N GLN A 44 -6.11 10.11 6.10
CA GLN A 44 -6.16 8.66 6.28
C GLN A 44 -5.02 8.16 7.17
N ILE A 45 -3.79 8.67 6.96
CA ILE A 45 -2.63 8.40 7.81
C ILE A 45 -2.91 8.75 9.27
N ASP A 46 -3.37 9.98 9.52
CA ASP A 46 -3.63 10.47 10.88
C ASP A 46 -4.73 9.69 11.59
N ASN A 47 -5.77 9.30 10.87
CA ASN A 47 -6.88 8.52 11.44
C ASN A 47 -6.44 7.12 11.86
N ILE A 48 -5.56 6.47 11.11
CA ILE A 48 -5.04 5.15 11.48
C ILE A 48 -4.10 5.27 12.69
N LEU A 49 -3.19 6.26 12.67
CA LEU A 49 -2.21 6.47 13.74
C LEU A 49 -2.83 6.68 15.12
N LYS A 50 -4.01 7.33 15.20
CA LYS A 50 -4.74 7.52 16.47
C LYS A 50 -5.03 6.22 17.22
N ASN A 51 -5.13 5.11 16.48
CA ASN A 51 -5.49 3.79 17.03
C ASN A 51 -4.27 2.86 17.22
N ILE A 52 -3.05 3.37 16.99
CA ILE A 52 -1.82 2.59 17.11
C ILE A 52 -1.05 3.03 18.36
N LYS A 53 -0.53 2.06 19.09
CA LYS A 53 0.32 2.33 20.26
C LYS A 53 1.69 2.85 19.81
N THR A 54 1.87 4.17 19.92
CA THR A 54 3.10 4.86 19.56
C THR A 54 3.65 5.64 20.75
N ASP A 55 4.96 5.68 20.92
CA ASP A 55 5.62 6.47 21.96
C ASP A 55 6.05 7.85 21.43
N GLU A 56 6.39 7.92 20.15
CA GLU A 56 6.82 9.17 19.51
C GLU A 56 6.41 9.16 18.03
N VAL A 57 5.86 10.27 17.52
CA VAL A 57 5.51 10.46 16.12
C VAL A 57 6.18 11.72 15.58
N ILE A 58 7.08 11.57 14.61
CA ILE A 58 7.78 12.64 13.92
C ILE A 58 7.17 12.80 12.53
N LYS A 59 6.55 13.95 12.26
CA LYS A 59 5.85 14.23 11.01
C LYS A 59 6.71 15.07 10.07
N ILE A 60 6.95 14.59 8.85
CA ILE A 60 7.64 15.31 7.78
C ILE A 60 6.60 15.81 6.79
N LYS A 61 6.37 17.12 6.77
CA LYS A 61 5.40 17.75 5.85
C LYS A 61 6.03 18.10 4.50
N PRO A 62 5.22 18.21 3.42
CA PRO A 62 5.67 18.78 2.17
C PRO A 62 6.19 20.21 2.39
N SER A 63 7.29 20.58 1.74
CA SER A 63 7.88 21.91 1.80
C SER A 63 8.18 22.41 0.39
N ARG A 64 7.99 23.72 0.13
CA ARG A 64 8.36 24.37 -1.15
C ARG A 64 9.84 24.22 -1.49
N ASN A 65 10.71 24.21 -0.48
CA ASN A 65 12.16 24.07 -0.62
C ASN A 65 12.63 22.59 -0.65
N GLY A 66 11.70 21.65 -0.75
CA GLY A 66 11.96 20.21 -0.69
C GLY A 66 12.25 19.72 0.74
N LYS A 67 12.29 18.40 0.90
CA LYS A 67 12.41 17.72 2.20
C LYS A 67 13.88 17.48 2.63
N PHE A 68 14.87 17.93 1.87
CA PHE A 68 16.27 17.53 2.08
C PHE A 68 16.81 17.92 3.47
N PHE A 69 16.68 19.18 3.86
CA PHE A 69 17.17 19.64 5.15
C PHE A 69 16.41 19.03 6.33
N GLU A 70 15.11 18.81 6.18
CA GLU A 70 14.33 18.09 7.18
C GLU A 70 14.80 16.64 7.34
N TYR A 71 15.09 15.95 6.23
CA TYR A 71 15.67 14.61 6.26
C TYR A 71 17.02 14.60 6.99
N VAL A 72 17.91 15.56 6.68
CA VAL A 72 19.21 15.70 7.36
C VAL A 72 19.02 15.88 8.87
N LYS A 73 18.13 16.78 9.28
CA LYS A 73 17.82 17.05 10.70
C LYS A 73 17.30 15.80 11.40
N ILE A 74 16.37 15.12 10.79
CA ILE A 74 15.73 13.92 11.37
C ILE A 74 16.73 12.77 11.46
N ILE A 75 17.53 12.51 10.43
CA ILE A 75 18.54 11.45 10.48
C ILE A 75 19.56 11.73 11.58
N ARG A 76 20.02 12.99 11.75
CA ARG A 76 20.91 13.38 12.86
C ARG A 76 20.26 13.16 14.23
N TYR A 77 18.97 13.44 14.36
CA TYR A 77 18.22 13.16 15.59
C TYR A 77 18.13 11.66 15.87
N LEU A 78 17.74 10.87 14.90
CA LEU A 78 17.59 9.42 15.02
C LEU A 78 18.90 8.68 15.33
N LYS A 79 20.04 9.20 14.84
CA LYS A 79 21.38 8.65 15.13
C LYS A 79 21.75 8.64 16.61
N LYS A 80 21.04 9.37 17.47
CA LYS A 80 21.28 9.41 18.91
C LYS A 80 20.79 8.16 19.64
N TYR A 81 19.97 7.35 19.00
CA TYR A 81 19.32 6.19 19.60
C TYR A 81 19.82 4.87 19.02
N LEU A 82 19.57 3.79 19.76
CA LEU A 82 19.78 2.41 19.35
C LEU A 82 18.41 1.78 19.06
N TYR A 83 18.33 0.96 18.01
CA TYR A 83 17.09 0.33 17.59
C TYR A 83 17.22 -1.20 17.60
N ASN A 84 16.17 -1.91 18.05
CA ASN A 84 16.03 -3.33 17.78
C ASN A 84 15.69 -3.54 16.31
N TYR A 85 14.60 -2.91 15.88
CA TYR A 85 14.09 -3.03 14.52
C TYR A 85 13.97 -1.67 13.84
N LEU A 86 14.30 -1.66 12.56
CA LEU A 86 13.98 -0.59 11.64
C LEU A 86 13.01 -1.14 10.59
N PHE A 87 11.77 -0.68 10.60
CA PHE A 87 10.77 -0.97 9.60
C PHE A 87 10.69 0.18 8.61
N ILE A 88 10.76 -0.12 7.32
CA ILE A 88 10.65 0.85 6.24
C ILE A 88 9.50 0.47 5.32
N GLY A 89 8.71 1.46 4.88
CA GLY A 89 7.58 1.24 3.97
C GLY A 89 7.99 1.19 2.51
N ASP A 90 9.16 1.76 2.16
CA ASP A 90 9.67 1.79 0.79
C ASP A 90 11.20 1.91 0.76
N MET A 91 11.77 1.91 -0.46
CA MET A 91 13.19 2.17 -0.70
C MET A 91 13.44 3.57 -1.27
N GLY A 92 12.64 4.54 -0.84
CA GLY A 92 12.80 5.95 -1.19
C GLY A 92 14.09 6.59 -0.66
N SER A 93 14.34 7.84 -1.07
CA SER A 93 15.62 8.54 -0.80
C SER A 93 15.99 8.61 0.67
N ILE A 94 15.00 8.85 1.55
CA ILE A 94 15.29 8.96 3.00
C ILE A 94 15.64 7.60 3.59
N ASN A 95 14.94 6.54 3.25
CA ASN A 95 15.15 5.19 3.78
C ASN A 95 16.52 4.66 3.37
N ARG A 96 16.96 4.94 2.12
CA ARG A 96 18.30 4.58 1.65
C ARG A 96 19.42 5.25 2.44
N VAL A 97 19.16 6.41 3.06
CA VAL A 97 20.14 7.09 3.91
C VAL A 97 19.97 6.70 5.38
N ILE A 98 18.74 6.48 5.85
CA ILE A 98 18.48 6.03 7.24
C ILE A 98 19.15 4.68 7.50
N ILE A 99 18.96 3.70 6.62
CA ILE A 99 19.45 2.33 6.82
C ILE A 99 20.95 2.31 7.18
N PRO A 100 21.89 2.84 6.36
CA PRO A 100 23.32 2.71 6.64
C PRO A 100 23.82 3.66 7.76
N ASN A 101 22.98 4.57 8.25
CA ASN A 101 23.38 5.59 9.23
C ASN A 101 22.88 5.36 10.65
N LEU A 102 21.91 4.47 10.87
CA LEU A 102 21.38 4.15 12.19
C LEU A 102 22.01 2.86 12.75
N LYS A 103 22.15 2.81 14.07
CA LYS A 103 22.54 1.59 14.79
C LYS A 103 21.27 0.79 15.09
N LYS A 104 21.10 -0.36 14.45
CA LYS A 104 19.93 -1.25 14.57
C LYS A 104 20.37 -2.71 14.44
N ASP A 105 19.54 -3.62 14.98
CA ASP A 105 19.81 -5.04 14.91
C ASP A 105 19.30 -5.65 13.59
N LYS A 106 18.05 -5.31 13.19
CA LYS A 106 17.45 -5.82 11.95
C LYS A 106 16.72 -4.71 11.19
N VAL A 107 16.64 -4.88 9.87
CA VAL A 107 15.85 -4.04 8.96
C VAL A 107 14.78 -4.91 8.32
N PHE A 108 13.54 -4.42 8.32
CA PHE A 108 12.42 -5.01 7.61
C PHE A 108 11.79 -4.00 6.65
N LEU A 109 11.54 -4.43 5.42
CA LEU A 109 10.60 -3.76 4.54
C LEU A 109 9.20 -4.31 4.85
N ILE A 110 8.26 -3.42 5.13
CA ILE A 110 6.83 -3.71 5.22
C ILE A 110 6.16 -3.39 3.90
N ASP A 111 5.02 -4.02 3.62
CA ASP A 111 4.38 -3.88 2.31
C ASP A 111 3.91 -2.45 2.01
N ASP A 112 4.21 -2.00 0.79
CA ASP A 112 3.66 -0.79 0.16
C ASP A 112 2.80 -1.18 -1.06
N GLY A 113 1.98 -2.19 -0.87
CA GLY A 113 1.15 -2.71 -1.92
C GLY A 113 1.95 -3.46 -2.99
N ILE A 114 1.46 -3.37 -4.22
CA ILE A 114 2.05 -4.04 -5.40
C ILE A 114 3.52 -3.66 -5.60
N GLY A 115 3.93 -2.46 -5.21
CA GLY A 115 5.32 -2.02 -5.25
C GLY A 115 6.31 -2.94 -4.52
N THR A 116 5.83 -3.71 -3.53
CA THR A 116 6.64 -4.72 -2.83
C THR A 116 7.06 -5.87 -3.76
N ILE A 117 6.22 -6.27 -4.71
CA ILE A 117 6.51 -7.30 -5.71
C ILE A 117 7.68 -6.85 -6.60
N ASP A 118 7.60 -5.61 -7.09
CA ASP A 118 8.66 -5.06 -7.94
C ASP A 118 9.97 -4.91 -7.16
N TYR A 119 9.88 -4.47 -5.91
CA TYR A 119 11.04 -4.36 -5.05
C TYR A 119 11.71 -5.73 -4.85
N TYR A 120 10.92 -6.76 -4.55
CA TYR A 120 11.43 -8.13 -4.41
C TYR A 120 12.12 -8.62 -5.69
N ASN A 121 11.46 -8.50 -6.83
CA ASN A 121 11.95 -8.98 -8.10
C ASN A 121 13.21 -8.22 -8.58
N ASN A 122 13.21 -6.89 -8.44
CA ASN A 122 14.27 -6.05 -9.04
C ASN A 122 15.48 -5.87 -8.13
N PHE A 123 15.32 -5.92 -6.82
CA PHE A 123 16.39 -5.58 -5.86
C PHE A 123 16.82 -6.75 -5.00
N LEU A 124 15.90 -7.48 -4.38
CA LEU A 124 16.25 -8.55 -3.45
C LEU A 124 16.69 -9.80 -4.19
N LYS A 125 15.96 -10.21 -5.22
CA LYS A 125 16.30 -11.38 -6.04
C LYS A 125 17.60 -11.19 -6.80
N ASN A 126 17.91 -9.97 -7.26
CA ASN A 126 19.06 -9.66 -8.11
C ASN A 126 20.22 -8.95 -7.36
N SER A 127 20.14 -8.79 -6.04
CA SER A 127 21.18 -8.14 -5.20
C SER A 127 21.59 -6.72 -5.62
N ASN A 128 20.70 -5.99 -6.29
CA ASN A 128 20.97 -4.67 -6.90
C ASN A 128 20.52 -3.48 -6.01
N ILE A 129 20.62 -3.61 -4.68
CA ILE A 129 20.12 -2.61 -3.71
C ILE A 129 20.77 -1.24 -3.87
N ASN A 130 22.03 -1.19 -4.33
CA ASN A 130 22.84 0.00 -4.34
C ASN A 130 22.79 0.84 -5.64
N LYS A 131 21.73 0.74 -6.47
CA LYS A 131 21.51 1.69 -7.57
C LYS A 131 21.03 3.04 -7.03
N TYR A 132 21.83 4.08 -7.19
CA TYR A 132 21.54 5.41 -6.63
C TYR A 132 20.92 6.35 -7.66
N LYS A 133 19.92 7.13 -7.21
CA LYS A 133 19.49 8.35 -7.90
C LYS A 133 20.44 9.50 -7.49
N PHE A 134 20.72 10.41 -8.40
CA PHE A 134 21.58 11.59 -8.15
C PHE A 134 21.19 12.36 -6.88
N SER A 135 19.90 12.42 -6.56
CA SER A 135 19.38 13.09 -5.36
C SER A 135 19.92 12.53 -4.03
N ILE A 136 20.47 11.31 -4.01
CA ILE A 136 21.01 10.70 -2.78
C ILE A 136 22.46 11.10 -2.58
N LEU A 137 23.22 11.36 -3.66
CA LEU A 137 24.64 11.69 -3.59
C LEU A 137 24.93 12.95 -2.77
N ARG A 138 24.00 13.92 -2.74
CA ARG A 138 24.14 15.13 -1.92
C ARG A 138 24.27 14.86 -0.41
N PHE A 139 23.82 13.70 0.07
CA PHE A 139 23.98 13.33 1.48
C PHE A 139 25.42 12.96 1.83
N LEU A 140 26.22 12.48 0.86
CA LEU A 140 27.66 12.23 1.05
C LEU A 140 28.40 13.49 1.45
N LEU A 141 28.05 14.64 0.84
CA LEU A 141 28.71 15.93 1.14
C LEU A 141 28.46 16.36 2.60
N LEU A 142 27.46 15.81 3.26
CA LEU A 142 27.13 16.05 4.67
C LEU A 142 27.63 14.94 5.61
N GLY A 143 28.47 14.03 5.10
CA GLY A 143 29.07 12.94 5.86
C GLY A 143 28.15 11.75 6.15
N PHE A 144 27.03 11.60 5.43
CA PHE A 144 26.17 10.44 5.55
C PHE A 144 26.64 9.28 4.68
N LYS A 145 26.52 8.06 5.20
CA LYS A 145 26.70 6.84 4.41
C LYS A 145 25.48 6.64 3.50
N ILE A 146 25.71 6.20 2.26
CA ILE A 146 24.64 5.87 1.32
C ILE A 146 24.67 4.39 0.90
N ASN A 147 25.77 3.70 1.13
CA ASN A 147 25.92 2.28 0.78
C ASN A 147 25.30 1.39 1.84
N ILE A 148 24.28 0.62 1.47
CA ILE A 148 23.55 -0.30 2.33
C ILE A 148 24.30 -1.63 2.34
N LYS A 149 24.77 -2.03 3.53
CA LYS A 149 25.40 -3.34 3.79
C LYS A 149 24.47 -4.27 4.58
N ASP A 150 23.40 -3.73 5.12
CA ASP A 150 22.41 -4.47 5.91
C ASP A 150 21.58 -5.39 5.01
N SER A 151 21.27 -6.57 5.48
CA SER A 151 20.22 -7.41 4.89
C SER A 151 18.87 -6.77 5.16
N ILE A 152 18.05 -6.62 4.11
CA ILE A 152 16.69 -6.10 4.22
C ILE A 152 15.75 -7.27 4.19
N ASN A 153 15.18 -7.61 5.35
CA ASN A 153 14.19 -8.65 5.52
C ASN A 153 12.81 -8.17 5.06
N LEU A 154 11.86 -9.07 4.92
CA LEU A 154 10.48 -8.74 4.56
C LEU A 154 9.53 -9.12 5.70
N PHE A 155 8.63 -8.20 6.04
CA PHE A 155 7.39 -8.49 6.76
C PHE A 155 6.24 -8.25 5.79
N THR A 156 5.69 -9.33 5.22
CA THR A 156 4.87 -9.24 4.01
C THR A 156 3.72 -10.23 3.99
N TYR A 157 2.58 -9.81 3.42
CA TYR A 157 1.47 -10.72 3.09
C TYR A 157 1.65 -11.40 1.73
N PHE A 158 2.64 -11.00 0.93
CA PHE A 158 2.95 -11.69 -0.32
C PHE A 158 3.64 -13.04 -0.09
N ASP A 159 3.40 -13.99 -1.00
CA ASP A 159 4.05 -15.29 -1.00
C ASP A 159 5.27 -15.27 -1.92
N PHE A 160 6.40 -14.87 -1.36
CA PHE A 160 7.68 -14.90 -2.05
C PHE A 160 8.41 -16.21 -1.79
N ASN A 161 9.25 -16.62 -2.75
CA ASN A 161 10.10 -17.78 -2.58
C ASN A 161 11.17 -17.49 -1.52
N LYS A 162 11.52 -18.50 -0.72
CA LYS A 162 12.60 -18.38 0.27
C LYS A 162 13.89 -17.95 -0.43
N ASN A 163 14.55 -16.98 0.16
CA ASN A 163 15.88 -16.52 -0.23
C ASN A 163 16.81 -16.69 0.98
N ASN A 164 17.92 -17.40 0.80
CA ASN A 164 18.85 -17.71 1.90
C ASN A 164 19.51 -16.47 2.52
N ASN A 165 19.43 -15.32 1.86
CA ASN A 165 20.10 -14.08 2.29
C ASN A 165 19.20 -13.14 3.09
N ILE A 166 17.88 -13.39 3.16
CA ILE A 166 16.91 -12.55 3.84
C ILE A 166 15.87 -13.36 4.59
N GLU A 167 15.44 -12.86 5.72
CA GLU A 167 14.29 -13.38 6.47
C GLU A 167 12.99 -12.87 5.85
N ILE A 168 12.06 -13.78 5.56
CA ILE A 168 10.71 -13.43 5.08
C ILE A 168 9.73 -13.88 6.16
N VAL A 169 9.08 -12.90 6.79
CA VAL A 169 8.08 -13.11 7.84
C VAL A 169 6.71 -12.84 7.25
N LYS A 170 5.80 -13.82 7.37
CA LYS A 170 4.43 -13.70 6.84
C LYS A 170 3.58 -12.75 7.68
N ASN A 171 3.02 -11.75 7.04
CA ASN A 171 1.97 -10.91 7.59
C ASN A 171 0.61 -11.52 7.25
N ASN A 172 -0.09 -12.04 8.25
CA ASN A 172 -1.40 -12.68 8.07
C ASN A 172 -2.57 -11.71 8.23
N LEU A 173 -2.33 -10.42 8.39
CA LEU A 173 -3.32 -9.38 8.67
C LEU A 173 -4.18 -9.72 9.90
N THR A 174 -3.53 -10.24 10.95
CA THR A 174 -4.20 -10.80 12.12
C THR A 174 -4.97 -9.72 12.91
N CYS A 175 -4.40 -8.51 13.03
CA CYS A 175 -5.08 -7.41 13.73
C CYS A 175 -6.36 -6.98 13.01
N LEU A 176 -6.34 -6.91 11.68
CA LEU A 176 -7.52 -6.59 10.88
C LEU A 176 -8.57 -7.70 10.99
N LYS A 177 -8.17 -8.96 10.87
CA LYS A 177 -9.07 -10.12 11.00
C LYS A 177 -9.71 -10.20 12.38
N ASN A 178 -8.96 -9.96 13.44
CA ASN A 178 -9.49 -9.99 14.81
C ASN A 178 -10.52 -8.88 15.06
N ARG A 179 -10.36 -7.71 14.43
CA ARG A 179 -11.37 -6.64 14.51
C ARG A 179 -12.67 -7.03 13.79
N LEU A 180 -12.57 -7.72 12.66
CA LEU A 180 -13.73 -8.25 11.95
C LEU A 180 -14.50 -9.26 12.79
N ASN A 181 -13.81 -10.19 13.44
CA ASN A 181 -14.41 -11.27 14.25
C ASN A 181 -15.08 -10.77 15.54
N SER A 182 -14.71 -9.60 16.04
CA SER A 182 -15.29 -8.99 17.23
C SER A 182 -16.65 -8.33 17.00
N SER A 183 -17.07 -8.15 15.74
CA SER A 183 -18.37 -7.59 15.39
C SER A 183 -19.43 -8.67 15.30
N SER A 184 -20.42 -8.62 16.19
CA SER A 184 -21.45 -9.66 16.35
C SER A 184 -22.55 -9.65 15.28
N ASN A 185 -22.67 -8.62 14.45
CA ASN A 185 -23.67 -8.48 13.40
C ASN A 185 -23.00 -8.13 12.07
N ASN A 186 -22.78 -9.15 11.24
CA ASN A 186 -22.25 -8.94 9.90
C ASN A 186 -23.37 -8.51 8.96
N PHE A 187 -23.21 -7.36 8.36
CA PHE A 187 -24.12 -6.88 7.31
C PHE A 187 -23.58 -7.33 5.96
N TYR A 188 -24.29 -8.24 5.29
CA TYR A 188 -23.95 -8.69 3.94
C TYR A 188 -24.55 -7.73 2.92
N ASP A 189 -23.68 -7.09 2.15
CA ASP A 189 -24.09 -6.21 1.07
C ASP A 189 -24.02 -6.95 -0.26
N ASP A 190 -25.14 -6.98 -0.98
CA ASP A 190 -25.27 -7.67 -2.26
C ASP A 190 -24.84 -6.83 -3.47
N ASP A 191 -24.57 -5.54 -3.30
CA ASP A 191 -24.11 -4.66 -4.33
C ASP A 191 -22.64 -4.95 -4.71
N ILE A 192 -22.22 -4.42 -5.84
CA ILE A 192 -20.84 -4.56 -6.31
C ILE A 192 -20.02 -3.38 -5.83
N PHE A 193 -19.04 -3.62 -4.98
CA PHE A 193 -18.04 -2.61 -4.66
C PHE A 193 -16.97 -2.58 -5.75
N PHE A 194 -16.92 -1.48 -6.49
CA PHE A 194 -15.89 -1.26 -7.48
C PHE A 194 -14.80 -0.34 -6.92
N LEU A 195 -13.58 -0.86 -6.80
CA LEU A 195 -12.44 -0.08 -6.31
C LEU A 195 -11.77 0.63 -7.47
N GLY A 196 -11.90 1.95 -7.50
CA GLY A 196 -11.32 2.80 -8.52
C GLY A 196 -9.80 2.91 -8.43
N GLN A 197 -9.21 3.41 -9.52
CA GLN A 197 -7.78 3.67 -9.61
C GLN A 197 -7.50 4.86 -10.54
N PRO A 198 -6.36 5.58 -10.36
CA PRO A 198 -5.99 6.66 -11.25
C PRO A 198 -5.78 6.17 -12.68
N PHE A 199 -6.31 6.93 -13.63
CA PHE A 199 -6.29 6.59 -15.05
C PHE A 199 -4.99 6.96 -15.78
N ASP A 200 -4.01 7.56 -15.09
CA ASP A 200 -2.67 7.83 -15.64
C ASP A 200 -2.01 6.58 -16.25
N ALA A 201 -2.49 5.41 -15.84
CA ALA A 201 -2.09 4.12 -16.38
C ALA A 201 -2.77 3.75 -17.70
N CYS A 202 -3.93 4.33 -18.01
CA CYS A 202 -4.80 3.94 -19.11
C CYS A 202 -5.05 5.14 -20.02
N LYS A 203 -4.87 4.92 -21.33
CA LYS A 203 -4.99 6.00 -22.33
C LYS A 203 -6.42 6.45 -22.65
N LYS A 204 -7.46 5.68 -22.23
CA LYS A 204 -8.83 5.92 -22.66
C LYS A 204 -9.82 5.78 -21.50
N LEU A 205 -10.29 6.92 -21.02
CA LEU A 205 -11.30 7.01 -19.97
C LEU A 205 -12.65 6.37 -20.36
N GLU A 206 -13.02 6.44 -21.65
CA GLU A 206 -14.27 5.85 -22.16
C GLU A 206 -14.28 4.32 -22.02
N GLU A 207 -13.15 3.64 -22.23
CA GLU A 207 -13.09 2.18 -22.08
C GLU A 207 -13.33 1.74 -20.62
N TYR A 208 -12.94 2.56 -19.67
CA TYR A 208 -13.23 2.33 -18.26
C TYR A 208 -14.72 2.47 -17.94
N LYS A 209 -15.36 3.47 -18.50
CA LYS A 209 -16.81 3.64 -18.41
C LYS A 209 -17.54 2.45 -19.03
N ASP A 210 -17.05 1.96 -20.18
CA ASP A 210 -17.59 0.77 -20.84
C ASP A 210 -17.47 -0.47 -19.98
N ASP A 211 -16.34 -0.67 -19.29
CA ASP A 211 -16.16 -1.78 -18.36
C ASP A 211 -17.16 -1.72 -17.20
N LEU A 212 -17.39 -0.54 -16.62
CA LEU A 212 -18.40 -0.36 -15.58
C LEU A 212 -19.82 -0.66 -16.11
N HIS A 213 -20.14 -0.22 -17.34
CA HIS A 213 -21.42 -0.47 -17.97
C HIS A 213 -21.64 -1.96 -18.22
N ARG A 214 -20.66 -2.66 -18.75
CA ARG A 214 -20.69 -4.13 -18.97
C ARG A 214 -20.84 -4.86 -17.65
N LEU A 215 -20.08 -4.47 -16.62
CA LEU A 215 -20.19 -5.06 -15.29
C LEU A 215 -21.60 -4.94 -14.74
N TYR A 216 -22.20 -3.74 -14.82
CA TYR A 216 -23.58 -3.51 -14.43
C TYR A 216 -24.54 -4.41 -15.17
N LYS A 217 -24.45 -4.49 -16.51
CA LYS A 217 -25.31 -5.32 -17.36
C LYS A 217 -25.17 -6.81 -17.05
N ASN A 218 -23.93 -7.30 -16.91
CA ASN A 218 -23.66 -8.73 -16.69
C ASN A 218 -24.11 -9.22 -15.32
N LYS A 219 -23.98 -8.38 -14.29
CA LYS A 219 -24.33 -8.77 -12.91
C LYS A 219 -25.73 -8.35 -12.51
N ASN A 220 -26.36 -7.42 -13.23
CA ASN A 220 -27.66 -6.81 -12.90
C ASN A 220 -27.73 -6.32 -11.43
N LYS A 221 -26.67 -5.66 -10.97
CA LYS A 221 -26.51 -5.15 -9.60
C LYS A 221 -25.98 -3.74 -9.64
N LYS A 222 -26.40 -2.92 -8.66
CA LYS A 222 -25.88 -1.57 -8.46
C LYS A 222 -24.37 -1.61 -8.19
N ILE A 223 -23.64 -0.62 -8.69
CA ILE A 223 -22.21 -0.46 -8.46
C ILE A 223 -21.98 0.63 -7.43
N ILE A 224 -21.38 0.29 -6.30
CA ILE A 224 -20.86 1.24 -5.32
C ILE A 224 -19.41 1.51 -5.69
N TYR A 225 -19.15 2.68 -6.30
CA TYR A 225 -17.82 3.06 -6.75
C TYR A 225 -17.06 3.76 -5.64
N ILE A 226 -15.93 3.19 -5.24
CA ILE A 226 -15.01 3.74 -4.25
C ILE A 226 -13.79 4.31 -4.98
N PRO A 227 -13.67 5.65 -5.14
CA PRO A 227 -12.57 6.26 -5.89
C PRO A 227 -11.24 6.09 -5.16
N HIS A 228 -10.18 5.90 -5.93
CA HIS A 228 -8.84 5.99 -5.38
C HIS A 228 -8.50 7.45 -5.05
N ARG A 229 -7.78 7.69 -3.95
CA ARG A 229 -7.45 9.05 -3.46
C ARG A 229 -6.63 9.92 -4.45
N TYR A 230 -6.07 9.33 -5.48
CA TYR A 230 -5.32 10.02 -6.53
C TYR A 230 -6.06 10.06 -7.88
N GLU A 231 -7.33 9.70 -7.92
CA GLU A 231 -8.09 9.81 -9.15
C GLU A 231 -8.23 11.27 -9.61
N PRO A 232 -8.04 11.54 -10.92
CA PRO A 232 -8.30 12.86 -11.51
C PRO A 232 -9.76 13.29 -11.32
N LYS A 233 -9.99 14.60 -11.17
CA LYS A 233 -11.36 15.15 -11.04
C LYS A 233 -12.24 14.80 -12.23
N GLU A 234 -11.68 14.86 -13.44
CA GLU A 234 -12.39 14.52 -14.67
C GLU A 234 -12.95 13.09 -14.63
N GLN A 235 -12.12 12.13 -14.21
CA GLN A 235 -12.55 10.74 -14.03
C GLN A 235 -13.67 10.64 -12.98
N THR A 236 -13.50 11.27 -11.82
CA THR A 236 -14.49 11.19 -10.75
C THR A 236 -15.83 11.80 -11.13
N GLU A 237 -15.84 12.94 -11.83
CA GLU A 237 -17.09 13.58 -12.30
C GLU A 237 -17.78 12.75 -13.38
N LEU A 238 -17.04 12.14 -14.30
CA LEU A 238 -17.62 11.27 -15.32
C LEU A 238 -18.33 10.06 -14.69
N ILE A 239 -17.67 9.39 -13.75
CA ILE A 239 -18.22 8.18 -13.11
C ILE A 239 -19.41 8.51 -12.21
N LYS A 240 -19.34 9.61 -11.47
CA LYS A 240 -20.40 10.07 -10.57
C LYS A 240 -21.73 10.35 -11.28
N ASN A 241 -21.68 10.68 -12.58
CA ASN A 241 -22.87 10.96 -13.39
C ASN A 241 -23.50 9.71 -14.03
N LEU A 242 -22.98 8.51 -13.76
CA LEU A 242 -23.56 7.26 -14.27
C LEU A 242 -24.73 6.82 -13.38
N GLU A 243 -25.92 6.67 -13.96
CA GLU A 243 -27.17 6.35 -13.22
C GLU A 243 -27.12 5.06 -12.42
N TYR A 244 -26.32 4.08 -12.86
CA TYR A 244 -26.15 2.78 -12.21
C TYR A 244 -25.02 2.73 -11.18
N VAL A 245 -24.39 3.89 -10.90
CA VAL A 245 -23.27 4.02 -9.96
C VAL A 245 -23.70 4.85 -8.76
N GLU A 246 -23.43 4.33 -7.57
CA GLU A 246 -23.38 5.12 -6.34
C GLU A 246 -21.94 5.45 -6.00
N PHE A 247 -21.64 6.74 -5.87
CA PHE A 247 -20.28 7.22 -5.63
C PHE A 247 -20.01 7.37 -4.13
N LEU A 248 -19.08 6.57 -3.59
CA LEU A 248 -18.75 6.53 -2.17
C LEU A 248 -17.30 6.97 -1.91
N LYS A 249 -17.12 8.19 -1.44
CA LYS A 249 -15.81 8.72 -1.09
C LYS A 249 -15.43 8.36 0.35
N LEU A 250 -14.25 7.76 0.55
CA LEU A 250 -13.76 7.33 1.85
C LEU A 250 -12.66 8.25 2.40
N ASN A 251 -12.70 8.46 3.73
CA ASN A 251 -11.64 9.11 4.50
C ASN A 251 -10.71 8.13 5.23
N GLU A 252 -10.82 6.85 4.91
CA GLU A 252 -10.01 5.75 5.43
C GLU A 252 -9.77 4.70 4.33
N PRO A 253 -8.78 3.81 4.46
CA PRO A 253 -8.59 2.69 3.54
C PRO A 253 -9.83 1.80 3.49
N VAL A 254 -10.09 1.18 2.34
CA VAL A 254 -11.30 0.37 2.11
C VAL A 254 -11.38 -0.81 3.07
N GLU A 255 -10.27 -1.42 3.43
CA GLU A 255 -10.20 -2.51 4.42
C GLU A 255 -10.73 -2.04 5.79
N MET A 256 -10.32 -0.85 6.20
CA MET A 256 -10.75 -0.25 7.46
C MET A 256 -12.22 0.17 7.40
N PHE A 257 -12.66 0.72 6.28
CA PHE A 257 -14.04 1.11 6.06
C PHE A 257 -15.01 -0.08 6.21
N PHE A 258 -14.72 -1.20 5.56
CA PHE A 258 -15.57 -2.37 5.67
C PHE A 258 -15.60 -2.94 7.10
N ILE A 259 -14.44 -3.01 7.76
CA ILE A 259 -14.35 -3.49 9.14
C ILE A 259 -15.09 -2.55 10.11
N ASN A 260 -14.85 -1.24 10.02
CA ASN A 260 -15.41 -0.27 10.96
C ASN A 260 -16.93 -0.13 10.83
N ASN A 261 -17.49 -0.39 9.64
CA ASN A 261 -18.93 -0.33 9.38
C ASN A 261 -19.59 -1.71 9.41
N ASN A 262 -18.88 -2.77 9.80
CA ASN A 262 -19.37 -4.15 9.83
C ASN A 262 -19.94 -4.62 8.48
N ILE A 263 -19.35 -4.16 7.37
CA ILE A 263 -19.76 -4.52 6.02
C ILE A 263 -18.99 -5.78 5.58
N TYR A 264 -19.73 -6.80 5.15
CA TYR A 264 -19.21 -7.97 4.46
C TYR A 264 -19.53 -7.83 2.97
N PRO A 265 -18.58 -7.35 2.14
CA PRO A 265 -18.84 -7.18 0.73
C PRO A 265 -19.02 -8.54 0.07
N LYS A 266 -20.13 -8.78 -0.62
CA LYS A 266 -20.36 -10.02 -1.39
C LYS A 266 -19.53 -10.04 -2.67
N TYR A 267 -19.45 -8.89 -3.34
CA TYR A 267 -18.70 -8.70 -4.59
C TYR A 267 -17.77 -7.51 -4.51
N VAL A 268 -16.52 -7.72 -4.78
CA VAL A 268 -15.52 -6.64 -4.92
C VAL A 268 -14.81 -6.80 -6.25
N VAL A 269 -14.76 -5.74 -7.04
CA VAL A 269 -14.16 -5.74 -8.37
C VAL A 269 -13.24 -4.54 -8.52
N SER A 270 -12.14 -4.71 -9.24
CA SER A 270 -11.26 -3.62 -9.69
C SER A 270 -10.44 -4.07 -10.89
N HIS A 271 -9.70 -3.17 -11.53
CA HIS A 271 -8.73 -3.54 -12.54
C HIS A 271 -7.41 -3.98 -11.88
N ILE A 272 -6.80 -3.10 -11.10
CA ILE A 272 -5.49 -3.36 -10.50
C ILE A 272 -5.36 -2.58 -9.18
N THR A 273 -5.39 -3.27 -8.06
CA THR A 273 -5.20 -2.65 -6.75
C THR A 273 -4.75 -3.68 -5.71
N THR A 274 -3.89 -3.25 -4.81
CA THR A 274 -3.48 -4.08 -3.68
C THR A 274 -4.67 -4.48 -2.79
N ALA A 275 -5.69 -3.65 -2.73
CA ALA A 275 -6.87 -3.91 -1.89
C ALA A 275 -7.58 -5.23 -2.26
N LEU A 276 -7.53 -5.69 -3.52
CA LEU A 276 -8.07 -7.02 -3.88
C LEU A 276 -7.35 -8.14 -3.14
N ILE A 277 -6.02 -8.01 -2.96
CA ILE A 277 -5.21 -9.02 -2.25
C ILE A 277 -5.54 -9.01 -0.76
N THR A 278 -5.53 -7.84 -0.14
CA THR A 278 -5.80 -7.71 1.31
C THR A 278 -7.23 -8.12 1.65
N LEU A 279 -8.21 -7.72 0.83
CA LEU A 279 -9.62 -8.09 1.02
C LEU A 279 -9.84 -9.60 0.82
N LYS A 280 -9.16 -10.23 -0.15
CA LYS A 280 -9.20 -11.69 -0.33
C LYS A 280 -8.70 -12.43 0.91
N MET A 281 -7.67 -11.88 1.55
CA MET A 281 -7.15 -12.45 2.80
C MET A 281 -8.08 -12.24 4.00
N ILE A 282 -8.82 -11.12 4.04
CA ILE A 282 -9.71 -10.76 5.16
C ILE A 282 -11.08 -11.43 5.02
N TYR A 283 -11.65 -11.46 3.81
CA TYR A 283 -13.01 -11.89 3.51
C TYR A 283 -13.03 -13.17 2.67
N ASN A 284 -12.88 -14.33 3.31
CA ASN A 284 -12.75 -15.63 2.62
C ASN A 284 -13.99 -16.02 1.77
N SER A 285 -15.19 -15.57 2.17
CA SER A 285 -16.47 -15.88 1.48
C SER A 285 -16.84 -14.87 0.40
N SER A 286 -16.14 -13.75 0.31
CA SER A 286 -16.42 -12.72 -0.68
C SER A 286 -15.91 -13.12 -2.06
N LYS A 287 -16.68 -12.80 -3.08
CA LYS A 287 -16.26 -12.93 -4.47
C LYS A 287 -15.46 -11.69 -4.84
N ILE A 288 -14.15 -11.88 -4.97
CA ILE A 288 -13.20 -10.80 -5.25
C ILE A 288 -12.59 -11.08 -6.61
N GLU A 289 -12.85 -10.20 -7.57
CA GLU A 289 -12.52 -10.38 -8.97
C GLU A 289 -11.70 -9.20 -9.51
N TYR A 290 -10.91 -9.44 -10.56
CA TYR A 290 -10.23 -8.37 -11.29
C TYR A 290 -10.65 -8.35 -12.77
N ILE A 291 -10.79 -7.17 -13.34
CA ILE A 291 -10.97 -6.96 -14.78
C ILE A 291 -9.58 -6.76 -15.38
N LYS A 292 -9.20 -7.61 -16.31
CA LYS A 292 -7.88 -7.53 -16.95
C LYS A 292 -7.85 -6.40 -17.97
N LEU A 293 -6.93 -5.47 -17.81
CA LEU A 293 -6.69 -4.39 -18.77
C LEU A 293 -6.00 -4.94 -20.03
N GLU A 294 -6.51 -4.58 -21.19
CA GLU A 294 -5.90 -4.96 -22.46
C GLU A 294 -4.60 -4.18 -22.70
N LYS A 295 -3.64 -4.81 -23.36
CA LYS A 295 -2.32 -4.21 -23.62
C LYS A 295 -2.36 -2.89 -24.38
N ASN A 296 -3.33 -2.71 -25.30
CA ASN A 296 -3.52 -1.53 -26.11
C ASN A 296 -4.05 -0.31 -25.31
N ILE A 297 -4.63 -0.56 -24.13
CA ILE A 297 -5.19 0.48 -23.24
C ILE A 297 -4.11 1.01 -22.30
N VAL A 298 -3.12 0.19 -21.98
CA VAL A 298 -2.14 0.47 -20.91
C VAL A 298 -0.92 1.20 -21.45
N ASN A 299 -0.40 2.15 -20.69
CA ASN A 299 0.88 2.78 -20.99
C ASN A 299 2.01 1.73 -20.95
N GLN A 300 2.82 1.70 -22.01
CA GLN A 300 3.89 0.71 -22.17
C GLN A 300 4.92 0.73 -21.03
N GLU A 301 5.17 1.90 -20.42
CA GLU A 301 6.14 2.07 -19.33
C GLU A 301 5.76 1.30 -18.06
N ILE A 302 4.45 1.19 -17.78
CA ILE A 302 3.94 0.51 -16.60
C ILE A 302 3.40 -0.89 -16.89
N TYR A 303 3.36 -1.31 -18.16
CA TYR A 303 2.75 -2.56 -18.57
C TYR A 303 3.38 -3.78 -17.86
N ASN A 304 4.71 -3.79 -17.73
CA ASN A 304 5.41 -4.88 -17.02
C ASN A 304 5.03 -4.94 -15.53
N HIS A 305 4.83 -3.78 -14.89
CA HIS A 305 4.35 -3.70 -13.51
C HIS A 305 2.95 -4.30 -13.38
N ILE A 306 2.07 -4.00 -14.32
CA ILE A 306 0.71 -4.52 -14.39
C ILE A 306 0.71 -6.04 -14.61
N LEU A 307 1.55 -6.55 -15.51
CA LEU A 307 1.69 -7.99 -15.74
C LEU A 307 2.15 -8.73 -14.47
N ASN A 308 3.19 -8.25 -13.79
CA ASN A 308 3.65 -8.84 -12.53
C ASN A 308 2.52 -8.94 -11.50
N THR A 309 1.61 -7.95 -11.51
CA THR A 309 0.45 -7.94 -10.61
C THR A 309 -0.57 -9.00 -10.98
N TYR A 310 -0.89 -9.13 -12.27
CA TYR A 310 -1.82 -10.17 -12.74
C TYR A 310 -1.26 -11.58 -12.52
N GLU A 311 0.03 -11.80 -12.76
CA GLU A 311 0.70 -13.07 -12.43
C GLU A 311 0.57 -13.41 -10.94
N TYR A 312 0.66 -12.38 -10.07
CA TYR A 312 0.45 -12.58 -8.64
C TYR A 312 -1.03 -12.87 -8.32
N TYR A 313 -1.98 -12.21 -8.96
CA TYR A 313 -3.40 -12.50 -8.80
C TYR A 313 -3.73 -13.94 -9.18
N GLU A 314 -3.22 -14.42 -10.31
CA GLU A 314 -3.36 -15.81 -10.74
C GLU A 314 -2.74 -16.79 -9.72
N LYS A 315 -1.54 -16.47 -9.20
CA LYS A 315 -0.87 -17.27 -8.17
C LYS A 315 -1.69 -17.45 -6.90
N ILE A 316 -2.42 -16.43 -6.45
CA ILE A 316 -3.29 -16.50 -5.27
C ILE A 316 -4.71 -16.93 -5.59
N SER A 317 -4.98 -17.40 -6.81
CA SER A 317 -6.30 -17.81 -7.30
C SER A 317 -7.36 -16.71 -7.13
N LEU A 318 -6.98 -15.46 -7.45
CA LEU A 318 -7.93 -14.40 -7.61
C LEU A 318 -8.64 -14.56 -8.96
N GLU A 319 -9.97 -14.50 -8.97
CA GLU A 319 -10.75 -14.76 -10.17
C GLU A 319 -10.73 -13.56 -11.14
N GLN A 320 -10.63 -13.85 -12.44
CA GLN A 320 -10.82 -12.83 -13.46
C GLN A 320 -12.31 -12.63 -13.73
N CYS A 321 -12.78 -11.38 -13.67
CA CYS A 321 -14.11 -10.99 -14.10
C CYS A 321 -14.10 -10.83 -15.63
N PHE A 322 -14.75 -11.73 -16.33
CA PHE A 322 -14.94 -11.62 -17.77
C PHE A 322 -16.18 -10.75 -18.05
N LEU A 323 -15.98 -9.73 -18.87
CA LEU A 323 -17.04 -8.84 -19.33
C LEU A 323 -17.44 -9.24 -20.74
N ASP A 324 -18.70 -9.63 -20.93
CA ASP A 324 -19.20 -9.96 -22.27
C ASP A 324 -19.13 -8.71 -23.17
N LYS A 325 -18.77 -8.92 -24.42
CA LYS A 325 -18.85 -7.86 -25.44
C LYS A 325 -20.32 -7.59 -25.71
N ILE A 326 -20.77 -6.38 -25.44
CA ILE A 326 -22.11 -5.90 -25.75
C ILE A 326 -22.16 -5.54 -27.23
#